data_479ce83d9a5c34bc4e2ddf6285d026fc
#
_entry.id   479ce83d9a5c34bc4e2ddf6285d026fc
#
_cell.length_a   1.000
_cell.length_b   1.000
_cell.length_c   1.000
_cell.angle_alpha   90.00
_cell.angle_beta   90.00
_cell.angle_gamma   90.00
#
_symmetry.space_group_name_H-M   'P 1'
#
loop_
_entity.id
_entity.type
_entity.pdbx_description
1 polymer ?
#
loop_
_entity_poly.entity_id
_entity_poly.type
_entity_poly.pdbx_seq_one_letter_code
_entity_poly.pdbx_strand_id
1 'polypeptide(L)'
;MADALCDDGYCYQIYFRNYPAPNKYLRMGLSPLLARTMFLFDALRDKYHRCGMDNLYNSAAFCRYAYNHKNRVLVHGVTRRWGRGIPNCVLQQKVINRYAQIAVRGTVKAAKLIGDCDCPNLVASSVYDTKPVHYLSMVSKSIKWKKLERKVYNVDTNQVETVEFLRLNQIDAYNHGMGDVDLADQLCGVYRLDRWVRNRKWWWSMLFFSTGVLLTNAYRVYLRVNKDEGITTKSHGLLSHYEFRKAIALY
;
A
#
# COMPACT_ATOMS: atom_id res chain seq x y z
N MET A 1 4.11 -17.61 -3.40
CA MET A 1 4.23 -16.15 -3.28
C MET A 1 3.36 -15.51 -4.36
N ALA A 2 2.60 -14.46 -4.02
CA ALA A 2 1.67 -13.79 -4.92
C ALA A 2 1.82 -12.27 -4.83
N ASP A 3 1.38 -11.58 -5.88
CA ASP A 3 1.16 -10.14 -5.89
C ASP A 3 -0.36 -9.91 -5.80
N ALA A 4 -0.83 -8.98 -4.98
CA ALA A 4 -2.25 -8.74 -4.74
C ALA A 4 -2.60 -7.25 -4.83
N LEU A 5 -3.85 -6.96 -5.20
CA LEU A 5 -4.47 -5.65 -5.16
C LEU A 5 -5.60 -5.69 -4.13
N CYS A 6 -5.46 -4.93 -3.06
CA CYS A 6 -6.41 -4.91 -1.95
C CYS A 6 -6.84 -3.49 -1.59
N ASP A 7 -8.03 -3.38 -0.98
CA ASP A 7 -8.56 -2.16 -0.36
C ASP A 7 -9.26 -2.55 0.94
N ASP A 8 -8.83 -1.98 2.05
CA ASP A 8 -9.37 -2.27 3.38
C ASP A 8 -9.45 -3.78 3.68
N GLY A 9 -8.44 -4.54 3.27
CA GLY A 9 -8.39 -6.00 3.44
C GLY A 9 -9.27 -6.82 2.48
N TYR A 10 -10.01 -6.19 1.56
CA TYR A 10 -10.69 -6.87 0.46
C TYR A 10 -9.75 -7.05 -0.72
N CYS A 11 -9.57 -8.27 -1.17
CA CYS A 11 -8.67 -8.60 -2.27
C CYS A 11 -9.43 -8.63 -3.60
N TYR A 12 -9.16 -7.66 -4.50
CA TYR A 12 -9.77 -7.56 -5.82
C TYR A 12 -9.18 -8.53 -6.82
N GLN A 13 -7.85 -8.70 -6.78
CA GLN A 13 -7.15 -9.56 -7.73
C GLN A 13 -5.83 -10.05 -7.14
N ILE A 14 -5.47 -11.29 -7.49
CA ILE A 14 -4.22 -11.94 -7.11
C ILE A 14 -3.52 -12.44 -8.37
N TYR A 15 -2.21 -12.31 -8.40
CA TYR A 15 -1.34 -12.91 -9.40
C TYR A 15 -0.28 -13.77 -8.74
N PHE A 16 -0.29 -15.06 -9.03
CA PHE A 16 0.70 -15.99 -8.50
C PHE A 16 2.02 -15.86 -9.25
N ARG A 17 3.13 -15.67 -8.52
CA ARG A 17 4.47 -15.42 -9.12
C ARG A 17 5.08 -16.60 -9.87
N ASN A 18 4.57 -17.81 -9.65
CA ASN A 18 4.96 -19.01 -10.41
C ASN A 18 4.37 -19.07 -11.81
N TYR A 19 3.38 -18.25 -12.13
CA TYR A 19 2.90 -18.09 -13.52
C TYR A 19 3.78 -17.11 -14.29
N PRO A 20 3.94 -17.33 -15.62
CA PRO A 20 4.67 -16.40 -16.49
C PRO A 20 4.01 -15.03 -16.46
N ALA A 21 4.83 -13.97 -16.43
CA ALA A 21 4.30 -12.61 -16.46
C ALA A 21 3.54 -12.34 -17.79
N PRO A 22 2.48 -11.49 -17.75
CA PRO A 22 1.63 -11.24 -18.93
C PRO A 22 2.42 -10.66 -20.10
N ASN A 23 2.40 -11.34 -21.25
CA ASN A 23 3.15 -10.96 -22.45
C ASN A 23 2.80 -9.56 -22.96
N LYS A 24 1.55 -9.12 -22.79
CA LYS A 24 1.09 -7.78 -23.15
C LYS A 24 2.00 -6.69 -22.54
N TYR A 25 2.30 -6.80 -21.26
CA TYR A 25 3.09 -5.82 -20.53
C TYR A 25 4.60 -6.04 -20.66
N LEU A 26 5.04 -7.28 -20.89
CA LEU A 26 6.44 -7.57 -21.21
C LEU A 26 6.85 -6.92 -22.54
N ARG A 27 5.97 -6.95 -23.55
CA ARG A 27 6.20 -6.28 -24.85
C ARG A 27 6.30 -4.76 -24.74
N MET A 28 5.77 -4.16 -23.65
CA MET A 28 5.92 -2.74 -23.36
C MET A 28 7.27 -2.40 -22.68
N GLY A 29 8.16 -3.38 -22.51
CA GLY A 29 9.47 -3.20 -21.87
C GLY A 29 9.43 -3.24 -20.34
N LEU A 30 8.32 -3.67 -19.72
CA LEU A 30 8.22 -3.80 -18.28
C LEU A 30 8.92 -5.08 -17.78
N SER A 31 9.58 -5.00 -16.63
CA SER A 31 10.09 -6.19 -15.95
C SER A 31 8.94 -7.14 -15.58
N PRO A 32 9.19 -8.45 -15.41
CA PRO A 32 8.15 -9.41 -15.04
C PRO A 32 7.36 -9.02 -13.80
N LEU A 33 8.02 -8.40 -12.80
CA LEU A 33 7.36 -7.89 -11.60
C LEU A 33 6.36 -6.79 -11.93
N LEU A 34 6.79 -5.77 -12.67
CA LEU A 34 5.96 -4.63 -13.04
C LEU A 34 4.86 -5.01 -14.03
N ALA A 35 5.11 -5.98 -14.90
CA ALA A 35 4.12 -6.52 -15.82
C ALA A 35 2.95 -7.19 -15.06
N ARG A 36 3.24 -7.96 -14.00
CA ARG A 36 2.22 -8.52 -13.12
C ARG A 36 1.43 -7.45 -12.38
N THR A 37 2.12 -6.43 -11.88
CA THR A 37 1.47 -5.30 -11.20
C THR A 37 0.53 -4.53 -12.14
N MET A 38 0.95 -4.29 -13.38
CA MET A 38 0.08 -3.66 -14.40
C MET A 38 -1.15 -4.52 -14.69
N PHE A 39 -1.01 -5.85 -14.70
CA PHE A 39 -2.13 -6.77 -14.87
C PHE A 39 -3.14 -6.66 -13.72
N LEU A 40 -2.69 -6.46 -12.48
CA LEU A 40 -3.60 -6.25 -11.35
C LEU A 40 -4.49 -5.01 -11.55
N PHE A 41 -3.98 -3.98 -12.21
CA PHE A 41 -4.76 -2.79 -12.53
C PHE A 41 -5.86 -3.02 -13.59
N ASP A 42 -5.79 -4.11 -14.35
CA ASP A 42 -6.87 -4.47 -15.29
C ASP A 42 -8.18 -4.83 -14.57
N ALA A 43 -8.12 -5.19 -13.28
CA ALA A 43 -9.31 -5.45 -12.45
C ALA A 43 -10.09 -4.18 -12.07
N LEU A 44 -9.45 -3.02 -12.12
CA LEU A 44 -10.08 -1.75 -11.80
C LEU A 44 -11.08 -1.38 -12.90
N ARG A 45 -12.30 -1.01 -12.50
CA ARG A 45 -13.37 -0.65 -13.46
C ARG A 45 -13.29 0.82 -13.86
N ASP A 46 -13.03 1.69 -12.89
CA ASP A 46 -13.02 3.14 -13.07
C ASP A 46 -11.60 3.68 -13.31
N LYS A 47 -11.52 4.95 -13.68
CA LYS A 47 -10.27 5.68 -13.87
C LYS A 47 -9.86 6.42 -12.60
N TYR A 48 -8.56 6.72 -12.51
CA TYR A 48 -7.98 7.56 -11.45
C TYR A 48 -8.03 6.97 -10.04
N HIS A 49 -8.07 5.64 -9.93
CA HIS A 49 -7.86 4.99 -8.65
C HIS A 49 -6.51 5.38 -8.05
N ARG A 50 -6.48 5.55 -6.74
CA ARG A 50 -5.26 5.79 -5.98
C ARG A 50 -4.73 4.45 -5.49
N CYS A 51 -3.50 4.12 -5.86
CA CYS A 51 -2.89 2.85 -5.49
C CYS A 51 -1.61 3.09 -4.68
N GLY A 52 -1.62 2.67 -3.42
CA GLY A 52 -0.47 2.65 -2.54
C GLY A 52 0.49 1.51 -2.92
N MET A 53 1.78 1.79 -2.98
CA MET A 53 2.79 0.80 -3.38
C MET A 53 4.00 0.80 -2.46
N ASP A 54 4.50 -0.39 -2.20
CA ASP A 54 5.79 -0.57 -1.53
C ASP A 54 6.97 -0.21 -2.45
N ASN A 55 8.13 -0.05 -1.83
CA ASN A 55 9.40 0.33 -2.47
C ASN A 55 9.89 -0.62 -3.58
N LEU A 56 9.36 -1.84 -3.61
CA LEU A 56 9.68 -2.85 -4.63
C LEU A 56 9.11 -2.46 -6.01
N TYR A 57 7.95 -1.84 -6.03
CA TYR A 57 7.17 -1.57 -7.24
C TYR A 57 7.28 -0.11 -7.69
N ASN A 58 7.42 0.83 -6.75
CA ASN A 58 7.29 2.25 -7.03
C ASN A 58 8.55 2.85 -7.67
N SER A 59 8.38 3.49 -8.82
CA SER A 59 9.42 4.23 -9.54
C SER A 59 8.77 5.27 -10.47
N ALA A 60 9.51 6.32 -10.85
CA ALA A 60 9.01 7.33 -11.77
C ALA A 60 8.59 6.74 -13.13
N ALA A 61 9.34 5.78 -13.64
CA ALA A 61 8.98 5.08 -14.88
C ALA A 61 7.66 4.31 -14.70
N PHE A 62 7.49 3.60 -13.59
CA PHE A 62 6.24 2.87 -13.33
C PHE A 62 5.05 3.81 -13.16
N CYS A 63 5.23 4.97 -12.53
CA CYS A 63 4.19 6.00 -12.43
C CYS A 63 3.67 6.42 -13.82
N ARG A 64 4.57 6.60 -14.81
CA ARG A 64 4.18 6.91 -16.19
C ARG A 64 3.37 5.78 -16.83
N TYR A 65 3.82 4.52 -16.71
CA TYR A 65 3.08 3.37 -17.22
C TYR A 65 1.70 3.24 -16.57
N ALA A 66 1.59 3.41 -15.27
CA ALA A 66 0.34 3.34 -14.54
C ALA A 66 -0.63 4.45 -14.96
N TYR A 67 -0.13 5.68 -15.15
CA TYR A 67 -0.95 6.78 -15.63
C TYR A 67 -1.42 6.59 -17.06
N ASN A 68 -0.59 6.03 -17.93
CA ASN A 68 -0.93 5.73 -19.32
C ASN A 68 -1.75 4.43 -19.49
N HIS A 69 -1.98 3.69 -18.39
CA HIS A 69 -2.89 2.57 -18.40
C HIS A 69 -4.33 3.02 -18.70
N LYS A 70 -5.14 2.14 -19.33
CA LYS A 70 -6.55 2.43 -19.67
C LYS A 70 -7.34 3.03 -18.48
N ASN A 71 -7.04 2.61 -17.25
CA ASN A 71 -7.70 3.04 -16.02
C ASN A 71 -7.03 4.26 -15.36
N ARG A 72 -5.93 4.78 -15.91
CA ARG A 72 -5.20 5.95 -15.41
C ARG A 72 -4.97 5.91 -13.90
N VAL A 73 -4.22 4.89 -13.44
CA VAL A 73 -3.99 4.66 -12.02
C VAL A 73 -2.99 5.67 -11.46
N LEU A 74 -3.36 6.31 -10.35
CA LEU A 74 -2.53 7.27 -9.64
C LEU A 74 -1.74 6.54 -8.55
N VAL A 75 -0.47 6.28 -8.83
CA VAL A 75 0.42 5.56 -7.92
C VAL A 75 1.02 6.49 -6.88
N HIS A 76 1.15 6.02 -5.65
CA HIS A 76 1.87 6.69 -4.57
C HIS A 76 2.53 5.65 -3.65
N GLY A 77 3.63 6.02 -3.02
CA GLY A 77 4.28 5.11 -2.08
C GLY A 77 5.76 5.38 -1.87
N VAL A 78 6.34 4.52 -1.06
CA VAL A 78 7.78 4.53 -0.78
C VAL A 78 8.55 4.05 -2.01
N THR A 79 9.75 4.58 -2.22
CA THR A 79 10.64 4.18 -3.30
C THR A 79 12.08 4.04 -2.81
N ARG A 80 12.87 3.23 -3.50
CA ARG A 80 14.28 3.07 -3.20
C ARG A 80 15.08 4.30 -3.61
N ARG A 81 16.14 4.60 -2.87
CA ARG A 81 17.02 5.75 -3.13
C ARG A 81 17.64 5.73 -4.53
N TRP A 82 18.09 4.56 -4.98
CA TRP A 82 18.90 4.44 -6.20
C TRP A 82 18.07 4.03 -7.42
N GLY A 83 18.31 4.72 -8.56
CA GLY A 83 17.83 4.29 -9.88
C GLY A 83 16.34 4.39 -10.13
N ARG A 84 15.56 5.12 -9.30
CA ARG A 84 14.10 5.12 -9.38
C ARG A 84 13.47 6.46 -9.77
N GLY A 85 14.30 7.43 -10.24
CA GLY A 85 13.81 8.71 -10.76
C GLY A 85 13.50 9.75 -9.70
N ILE A 86 14.17 9.70 -8.53
CA ILE A 86 14.11 10.76 -7.53
C ILE A 86 15.20 11.79 -7.88
N PRO A 87 14.86 13.10 -7.97
CA PRO A 87 15.84 14.16 -8.20
C PRO A 87 16.87 14.24 -7.06
N ASN A 88 18.13 14.52 -7.41
CA ASN A 88 19.21 14.62 -6.41
C ASN A 88 18.94 15.71 -5.36
N CYS A 89 18.26 16.82 -5.72
CA CYS A 89 17.90 17.88 -4.79
C CYS A 89 16.95 17.44 -3.67
N VAL A 90 16.18 16.36 -3.91
CA VAL A 90 15.26 15.78 -2.92
C VAL A 90 15.95 14.72 -2.07
N LEU A 91 17.01 14.10 -2.56
CA LEU A 91 17.67 13.02 -1.83
C LEU A 91 18.26 13.53 -0.52
N GLN A 92 17.97 12.82 0.55
CA GLN A 92 18.61 12.98 1.85
C GLN A 92 19.55 11.80 2.10
N GLN A 93 20.69 12.09 2.74
CA GLN A 93 21.65 11.07 3.10
C GLN A 93 21.53 10.70 4.57
N LYS A 94 21.76 9.45 4.90
CA LYS A 94 21.95 9.05 6.29
C LYS A 94 23.23 9.69 6.78
N VAL A 95 23.15 10.44 7.87
CA VAL A 95 24.34 11.03 8.50
C VAL A 95 25.14 9.90 9.13
N ILE A 96 26.33 9.63 8.58
CA ILE A 96 27.24 8.56 9.06
C ILE A 96 28.33 9.13 9.96
N ASN A 97 28.65 10.42 9.83
CA ASN A 97 29.75 11.06 10.56
C ASN A 97 29.26 11.85 11.76
N ARG A 98 29.98 11.70 12.88
CA ARG A 98 29.75 12.46 14.15
C ARG A 98 29.85 13.97 14.00
N TYR A 99 30.49 14.47 12.93
CA TYR A 99 30.74 15.90 12.66
C TYR A 99 29.85 16.47 11.53
N ALA A 100 29.05 15.66 10.85
CA ALA A 100 28.12 16.18 9.86
C ALA A 100 26.90 16.78 10.57
N GLN A 101 26.35 17.88 10.02
CA GLN A 101 25.07 18.44 10.51
C GLN A 101 24.06 17.31 10.62
N ILE A 102 23.59 17.08 11.85
CA ILE A 102 22.56 16.06 12.12
C ILE A 102 21.30 16.52 11.43
N ALA A 103 20.83 15.76 10.43
CA ALA A 103 19.53 16.03 9.85
C ALA A 103 18.48 15.87 10.94
N VAL A 104 17.76 16.94 11.21
CA VAL A 104 16.72 16.93 12.24
C VAL A 104 15.59 16.02 11.79
N ARG A 105 15.14 15.13 12.70
CA ARG A 105 13.99 14.27 12.45
C ARG A 105 12.77 15.10 12.04
N GLY A 106 12.10 14.73 10.97
CA GLY A 106 11.01 15.49 10.40
C GLY A 106 11.44 16.43 9.25
N THR A 107 12.75 16.58 8.96
CA THR A 107 13.20 17.36 7.81
C THR A 107 12.64 16.76 6.51
N VAL A 108 12.00 17.61 5.70
CA VAL A 108 11.39 17.20 4.43
C VAL A 108 11.98 17.99 3.28
N LYS A 109 12.30 17.28 2.20
CA LYS A 109 12.61 17.87 0.89
C LYS A 109 11.59 17.35 -0.11
N ALA A 110 11.07 18.19 -0.98
CA ALA A 110 10.11 17.80 -2.00
C ALA A 110 10.30 18.60 -3.28
N ALA A 111 10.05 17.94 -4.42
CA ALA A 111 10.05 18.55 -5.73
C ALA A 111 8.89 17.98 -6.56
N LYS A 112 8.27 18.84 -7.39
CA LYS A 112 7.22 18.45 -8.31
C LYS A 112 7.75 18.46 -9.74
N LEU A 113 7.42 17.43 -10.51
CA LEU A 113 7.66 17.39 -11.94
C LEU A 113 6.67 18.34 -12.65
N ILE A 114 7.19 19.21 -13.51
CA ILE A 114 6.41 20.17 -14.29
C ILE A 114 6.60 19.87 -15.77
N GLY A 115 5.53 19.99 -16.56
CA GLY A 115 5.59 19.89 -18.03
C GLY A 115 5.59 18.47 -18.61
N ASP A 116 5.45 17.42 -17.80
CA ASP A 116 5.33 16.04 -18.28
C ASP A 116 3.84 15.66 -18.41
N CYS A 117 3.35 15.52 -19.64
CA CYS A 117 1.97 15.12 -19.92
C CYS A 117 1.71 13.64 -19.61
N ASP A 118 2.74 12.80 -19.67
CA ASP A 118 2.66 11.37 -19.40
C ASP A 118 2.65 11.04 -17.89
N CYS A 119 3.02 12.01 -17.06
CA CYS A 119 3.03 11.83 -15.61
C CYS A 119 2.74 13.16 -14.88
N PRO A 120 1.56 13.74 -15.14
CA PRO A 120 1.22 15.00 -14.52
C PRO A 120 1.15 14.84 -13.00
N ASN A 121 1.61 15.88 -12.29
CA ASN A 121 1.57 15.91 -10.83
C ASN A 121 2.46 14.91 -10.08
N LEU A 122 3.46 14.31 -10.73
CA LEU A 122 4.43 13.49 -10.00
C LEU A 122 5.21 14.36 -9.01
N VAL A 123 5.14 14.03 -7.74
CA VAL A 123 5.88 14.64 -6.66
C VAL A 123 6.84 13.63 -6.07
N ALA A 124 8.12 14.01 -6.03
CA ALA A 124 9.14 13.30 -5.28
C ALA A 124 9.34 13.99 -3.93
N SER A 125 9.39 13.24 -2.86
CA SER A 125 9.68 13.77 -1.53
C SER A 125 10.59 12.83 -0.73
N SER A 126 11.34 13.40 0.20
CA SER A 126 12.19 12.67 1.13
C SER A 126 11.97 13.22 2.53
N VAL A 127 11.70 12.34 3.46
CA VAL A 127 11.51 12.67 4.88
C VAL A 127 12.59 11.98 5.68
N TYR A 128 13.24 12.72 6.57
CA TYR A 128 14.18 12.17 7.51
C TYR A 128 13.43 11.77 8.79
N ASP A 129 13.28 10.45 8.99
CA ASP A 129 12.81 9.90 10.26
C ASP A 129 14.01 9.39 11.07
N THR A 130 14.12 8.14 11.41
CA THR A 130 15.35 7.49 11.91
C THR A 130 16.37 7.28 10.78
N LYS A 131 15.88 7.20 9.56
CA LYS A 131 16.62 7.15 8.30
C LYS A 131 15.84 7.89 7.22
N PRO A 132 16.50 8.34 6.14
CA PRO A 132 15.78 8.96 5.02
C PRO A 132 14.82 7.96 4.37
N VAL A 133 13.55 8.37 4.22
CA VAL A 133 12.51 7.63 3.49
C VAL A 133 12.11 8.47 2.29
N HIS A 134 12.11 7.85 1.12
CA HIS A 134 11.82 8.52 -0.15
C HIS A 134 10.46 8.09 -0.66
N TYR A 135 9.68 9.04 -1.16
CA TYR A 135 8.34 8.83 -1.69
C TYR A 135 8.23 9.37 -3.10
N LEU A 136 7.44 8.69 -3.92
CA LEU A 136 6.92 9.17 -5.20
C LEU A 136 5.40 9.11 -5.15
N SER A 137 4.72 10.16 -5.59
CA SER A 137 3.27 10.24 -5.53
C SER A 137 2.69 11.04 -6.68
N MET A 138 1.63 10.53 -7.29
CA MET A 138 0.80 11.20 -8.29
C MET A 138 -0.54 11.68 -7.72
N VAL A 139 -0.83 11.37 -6.46
CA VAL A 139 -2.15 11.57 -5.85
C VAL A 139 -2.46 13.06 -5.60
N SER A 140 -1.44 13.88 -5.44
CA SER A 140 -1.62 15.28 -5.09
C SER A 140 -1.14 16.21 -6.20
N LYS A 141 -2.00 17.17 -6.61
CA LYS A 141 -1.64 18.23 -7.58
C LYS A 141 -0.65 19.25 -7.03
N SER A 142 -0.50 19.33 -5.72
CA SER A 142 0.37 20.29 -5.04
C SER A 142 0.99 19.70 -3.78
N ILE A 143 2.12 20.26 -3.38
CA ILE A 143 2.76 19.96 -2.10
C ILE A 143 1.96 20.69 -1.02
N LYS A 144 1.22 19.95 -0.22
CA LYS A 144 0.44 20.50 0.91
C LYS A 144 0.92 19.87 2.22
N TRP A 145 0.91 20.66 3.26
CA TRP A 145 1.26 20.27 4.60
C TRP A 145 0.01 20.06 5.44
N LYS A 146 0.01 19.03 6.27
CA LYS A 146 -1.01 18.76 7.27
C LYS A 146 -0.36 18.81 8.64
N LYS A 147 -0.95 19.53 9.56
CA LYS A 147 -0.57 19.47 10.97
C LYS A 147 -1.10 18.18 11.59
N LEU A 148 -0.25 17.50 12.29
CA LEU A 148 -0.56 16.28 13.04
C LEU A 148 0.02 16.40 14.44
N GLU A 149 -0.66 15.79 15.38
CA GLU A 149 -0.21 15.68 16.77
C GLU A 149 0.38 14.30 17.01
N ARG A 150 1.45 14.25 17.74
CA ARG A 150 2.08 12.99 18.19
C ARG A 150 2.42 13.07 19.64
N LYS A 151 2.06 12.04 20.37
CA LYS A 151 2.51 11.87 21.76
C LYS A 151 3.97 11.42 21.74
N VAL A 152 4.82 12.19 22.38
CA VAL A 152 6.27 11.92 22.51
C VAL A 152 6.58 11.89 24.02
N TYR A 153 7.30 10.85 24.42
CA TYR A 153 7.80 10.78 25.79
C TYR A 153 9.02 11.71 25.91
N ASN A 154 8.92 12.72 26.77
CA ASN A 154 10.01 13.62 27.11
C ASN A 154 10.79 13.01 28.27
N VAL A 155 12.08 12.69 28.01
CA VAL A 155 12.95 12.05 29.00
C VAL A 155 13.30 13.00 30.16
N ASP A 156 13.39 14.31 29.87
CA ASP A 156 13.78 15.31 30.86
C ASP A 156 12.65 15.60 31.87
N THR A 157 11.40 15.64 31.38
CA THR A 157 10.21 15.89 32.22
C THR A 157 9.56 14.61 32.73
N ASN A 158 9.97 13.43 32.25
CA ASN A 158 9.38 12.12 32.56
C ASN A 158 7.87 12.05 32.27
N GLN A 159 7.40 12.83 31.29
CA GLN A 159 5.99 12.94 30.93
C GLN A 159 5.77 12.74 29.43
N VAL A 160 4.53 12.36 29.07
CA VAL A 160 4.11 12.28 27.67
C VAL A 160 3.57 13.63 27.24
N GLU A 161 4.28 14.28 26.32
CA GLU A 161 3.92 15.56 25.73
C GLU A 161 3.30 15.36 24.35
N THR A 162 2.35 16.23 23.99
CA THR A 162 1.80 16.25 22.62
C THR A 162 2.55 17.28 21.81
N VAL A 163 3.26 16.83 20.78
CA VAL A 163 4.05 17.68 19.90
C VAL A 163 3.37 17.75 18.53
N GLU A 164 3.14 18.98 18.05
CA GLU A 164 2.69 19.23 16.68
C GLU A 164 3.84 19.06 15.70
N PHE A 165 3.58 18.40 14.57
CA PHE A 165 4.53 18.32 13.46
C PHE A 165 3.83 18.43 12.11
N LEU A 166 4.58 18.86 11.11
CA LEU A 166 4.10 18.98 9.75
C LEU A 166 4.39 17.72 8.95
N ARG A 167 3.38 17.16 8.30
CA ARG A 167 3.52 16.03 7.39
C ARG A 167 3.01 16.40 6.00
N LEU A 168 3.66 15.89 4.97
CA LEU A 168 3.14 16.01 3.61
C LEU A 168 1.88 15.18 3.45
N ASN A 169 0.87 15.75 2.79
CA ASN A 169 -0.39 15.06 2.51
C ASN A 169 -0.23 13.74 1.72
N GLN A 170 0.82 13.63 0.92
CA GLN A 170 1.15 12.41 0.17
C GLN A 170 1.56 11.26 1.08
N ILE A 171 2.29 11.56 2.16
CA ILE A 171 2.71 10.56 3.15
C ILE A 171 1.52 10.11 3.98
N ASP A 172 0.62 11.03 4.30
CA ASP A 172 -0.60 10.72 5.02
C ASP A 172 -1.52 9.80 4.19
N ALA A 173 -1.68 10.09 2.90
CA ALA A 173 -2.41 9.23 1.97
C ALA A 173 -1.79 7.83 1.84
N TYR A 174 -0.45 7.73 1.79
CA TYR A 174 0.23 6.44 1.76
C TYR A 174 0.03 5.65 3.06
N ASN A 175 0.20 6.29 4.20
CA ASN A 175 0.05 5.62 5.49
C ASN A 175 -1.39 5.11 5.73
N HIS A 176 -2.38 5.72 5.09
CA HIS A 176 -3.77 5.29 5.21
C HIS A 176 -4.03 3.95 4.51
N GLY A 177 -3.43 3.72 3.34
CA GLY A 177 -3.67 2.52 2.53
C GLY A 177 -2.55 1.48 2.55
N MET A 178 -1.42 1.74 3.21
CA MET A 178 -0.26 0.85 3.15
C MET A 178 -0.47 -0.52 3.82
N GLY A 179 -1.44 -0.64 4.69
CA GLY A 179 -1.74 -1.86 5.45
C GLY A 179 -2.80 -2.78 4.83
N ASP A 180 -3.38 -2.43 3.70
CA ASP A 180 -4.54 -3.14 3.15
C ASP A 180 -4.24 -4.57 2.73
N VAL A 181 -3.08 -4.80 2.12
CA VAL A 181 -2.61 -6.15 1.76
C VAL A 181 -2.25 -6.95 3.01
N ASP A 182 -1.57 -6.31 3.98
CA ASP A 182 -1.20 -6.96 5.24
C ASP A 182 -2.45 -7.34 6.04
N LEU A 183 -3.49 -6.51 6.02
CA LEU A 183 -4.77 -6.82 6.64
C LEU A 183 -5.46 -8.03 5.97
N ALA A 184 -5.44 -8.09 4.63
CA ALA A 184 -5.96 -9.24 3.90
C ALA A 184 -5.19 -10.53 4.26
N ASP A 185 -3.85 -10.46 4.29
CA ASP A 185 -3.00 -11.59 4.66
C ASP A 185 -3.21 -12.03 6.12
N GLN A 186 -3.37 -11.09 7.05
CA GLN A 186 -3.68 -11.39 8.46
C GLN A 186 -5.04 -12.10 8.58
N LEU A 187 -6.08 -11.58 7.95
CA LEU A 187 -7.41 -12.19 8.01
C LEU A 187 -7.45 -13.58 7.37
N CYS A 188 -6.76 -13.78 6.25
CA CYS A 188 -6.58 -15.11 5.65
C CYS A 188 -5.75 -16.02 6.55
N GLY A 189 -4.73 -15.46 7.22
CA GLY A 189 -3.78 -16.19 8.04
C GLY A 189 -4.35 -16.74 9.34
N VAL A 190 -5.38 -16.10 9.91
CA VAL A 190 -6.00 -16.53 11.19
C VAL A 190 -6.65 -17.91 11.05
N TYR A 191 -7.28 -18.21 9.90
CA TYR A 191 -8.00 -19.47 9.68
C TYR A 191 -7.48 -20.16 8.40
N ARG A 192 -6.22 -20.56 8.40
CA ARG A 192 -5.57 -21.20 7.24
C ARG A 192 -6.03 -22.62 7.07
N LEU A 193 -6.95 -22.85 6.15
CA LEU A 193 -7.46 -24.18 5.79
C LEU A 193 -6.39 -25.07 5.16
N ASP A 194 -5.45 -24.48 4.42
CA ASP A 194 -4.35 -25.19 3.74
C ASP A 194 -3.39 -25.91 4.70
N ARG A 195 -3.31 -25.50 5.97
CA ARG A 195 -2.46 -26.13 6.99
C ARG A 195 -3.13 -27.30 7.72
N TRP A 196 -4.44 -27.41 7.66
CA TRP A 196 -5.20 -28.40 8.43
C TRP A 196 -5.32 -29.72 7.69
N VAL A 197 -5.21 -29.70 6.35
CA VAL A 197 -5.36 -30.89 5.53
C VAL A 197 -4.00 -31.25 4.93
N ARG A 198 -3.40 -32.35 5.42
CA ARG A 198 -2.22 -32.96 4.78
C ARG A 198 -2.62 -33.56 3.46
N ASN A 199 -2.20 -32.98 2.35
CA ASN A 199 -2.48 -33.50 1.03
C ASN A 199 -1.20 -33.51 0.16
N ARG A 200 -1.05 -34.55 -0.65
CA ARG A 200 0.07 -34.69 -1.60
C ARG A 200 -0.18 -34.01 -2.94
N LYS A 201 -1.42 -33.59 -3.20
CA LYS A 201 -1.79 -32.93 -4.46
C LYS A 201 -1.52 -31.44 -4.36
N TRP A 202 -0.68 -30.91 -5.24
CA TRP A 202 -0.25 -29.50 -5.24
C TRP A 202 -1.39 -28.48 -5.34
N TRP A 203 -2.47 -28.81 -6.04
CA TRP A 203 -3.59 -27.90 -6.25
C TRP A 203 -4.47 -27.69 -5.00
N TRP A 204 -4.40 -28.58 -4.00
CA TRP A 204 -5.15 -28.41 -2.75
C TRP A 204 -4.76 -27.13 -2.01
N SER A 205 -3.48 -26.83 -1.94
CA SER A 205 -3.02 -25.60 -1.29
C SER A 205 -3.55 -24.35 -1.98
N MET A 206 -3.66 -24.38 -3.31
CA MET A 206 -4.25 -23.27 -4.07
C MET A 206 -5.76 -23.16 -3.85
N LEU A 207 -6.47 -24.29 -3.84
CA LEU A 207 -7.90 -24.32 -3.58
C LEU A 207 -8.22 -23.75 -2.19
N PHE A 208 -7.56 -24.21 -1.15
CA PHE A 208 -7.78 -23.72 0.21
C PHE A 208 -7.35 -22.27 0.40
N PHE A 209 -6.27 -21.86 -0.23
CA PHE A 209 -5.88 -20.45 -0.24
C PHE A 209 -6.97 -19.59 -0.89
N SER A 210 -7.46 -19.98 -2.06
CA SER A 210 -8.53 -19.24 -2.77
C SER A 210 -9.82 -19.19 -1.95
N THR A 211 -10.20 -20.31 -1.33
CA THR A 211 -11.37 -20.36 -0.41
C THR A 211 -11.16 -19.42 0.78
N GLY A 212 -9.96 -19.39 1.36
CA GLY A 212 -9.61 -18.47 2.44
C GLY A 212 -9.77 -16.99 2.04
N VAL A 213 -9.31 -16.64 0.84
CA VAL A 213 -9.48 -15.28 0.29
C VAL A 213 -10.96 -14.96 0.05
N LEU A 214 -11.74 -15.88 -0.52
CA LEU A 214 -13.19 -15.68 -0.75
C LEU A 214 -13.94 -15.45 0.56
N LEU A 215 -13.67 -16.25 1.60
CA LEU A 215 -14.28 -16.08 2.91
C LEU A 215 -13.87 -14.76 3.59
N THR A 216 -12.63 -14.35 3.40
CA THR A 216 -12.14 -13.05 3.90
C THR A 216 -12.83 -11.91 3.17
N ASN A 217 -12.93 -11.98 1.85
CA ASN A 217 -13.64 -10.99 1.04
C ASN A 217 -15.13 -10.89 1.43
N ALA A 218 -15.81 -12.02 1.62
CA ALA A 218 -17.20 -12.04 2.08
C ALA A 218 -17.35 -11.36 3.45
N TYR A 219 -16.42 -11.62 4.38
CA TYR A 219 -16.40 -10.95 5.67
C TYR A 219 -16.18 -9.43 5.56
N ARG A 220 -15.28 -8.98 4.65
CA ARG A 220 -15.04 -7.55 4.43
C ARG A 220 -16.28 -6.84 3.85
N VAL A 221 -16.98 -7.50 2.91
CA VAL A 221 -18.26 -7.00 2.38
C VAL A 221 -19.30 -6.92 3.50
N TYR A 222 -19.43 -7.97 4.31
CA TYR A 222 -20.32 -7.98 5.48
C TYR A 222 -20.06 -6.80 6.41
N LEU A 223 -18.80 -6.54 6.75
CA LEU A 223 -18.43 -5.40 7.60
C LEU A 223 -18.79 -4.05 6.96
N ARG A 224 -18.58 -3.91 5.64
CA ARG A 224 -18.90 -2.66 4.91
C ARG A 224 -20.38 -2.39 4.88
N VAL A 225 -21.21 -3.39 4.55
CA VAL A 225 -22.68 -3.26 4.53
C VAL A 225 -23.20 -2.88 5.92
N ASN A 226 -22.79 -3.58 6.96
CA ASN A 226 -23.22 -3.26 8.32
C ASN A 226 -22.78 -1.86 8.78
N LYS A 227 -21.59 -1.40 8.38
CA LYS A 227 -21.12 -0.05 8.67
C LYS A 227 -22.01 1.01 7.99
N ASP A 228 -22.41 0.77 6.75
CA ASP A 228 -23.30 1.66 6.00
C ASP A 228 -24.70 1.72 6.64
N GLU A 229 -25.12 0.64 7.29
CA GLU A 229 -26.36 0.55 8.09
C GLU A 229 -26.20 1.08 9.54
N GLY A 230 -25.03 1.58 9.90
CA GLY A 230 -24.73 2.12 11.23
C GLY A 230 -24.38 1.07 12.30
N ILE A 231 -24.27 -0.21 11.91
CA ILE A 231 -23.92 -1.31 12.81
C ILE A 231 -22.39 -1.44 12.88
N THR A 232 -21.79 -0.86 13.93
CA THR A 232 -20.32 -0.78 14.05
C THR A 232 -19.74 -1.58 15.21
N THR A 233 -20.57 -2.12 16.09
CA THR A 233 -20.13 -2.80 17.30
C THR A 233 -20.82 -4.13 17.51
N LYS A 234 -20.20 -5.03 18.27
CA LYS A 234 -20.80 -6.32 18.66
C LYS A 234 -22.11 -6.16 19.44
N SER A 235 -22.24 -5.12 20.23
CA SER A 235 -23.49 -4.82 20.96
C SER A 235 -24.67 -4.56 20.04
N HIS A 236 -24.43 -4.20 18.77
CA HIS A 236 -25.43 -4.00 17.75
C HIS A 236 -25.56 -5.18 16.76
N GLY A 237 -25.03 -6.37 17.12
CA GLY A 237 -25.18 -7.58 16.32
C GLY A 237 -24.07 -7.82 15.29
N LEU A 238 -22.98 -7.02 15.27
CA LEU A 238 -21.86 -7.24 14.35
C LEU A 238 -21.10 -8.51 14.73
N LEU A 239 -21.03 -9.47 13.80
CA LEU A 239 -20.29 -10.71 14.00
C LEU A 239 -18.79 -10.49 13.90
N SER A 240 -18.03 -11.16 14.77
CA SER A 240 -16.57 -11.30 14.60
C SER A 240 -16.25 -12.17 13.39
N HIS A 241 -15.01 -12.15 12.92
CA HIS A 241 -14.57 -12.99 11.81
C HIS A 241 -14.80 -14.50 12.09
N TYR A 242 -14.63 -14.93 13.33
CA TYR A 242 -14.92 -16.30 13.75
C TYR A 242 -16.42 -16.63 13.65
N GLU A 243 -17.27 -15.80 14.26
CA GLU A 243 -18.72 -15.99 14.26
C GLU A 243 -19.32 -15.97 12.87
N PHE A 244 -18.83 -15.06 12.00
CA PHE A 244 -19.22 -15.00 10.60
C PHE A 244 -18.89 -16.30 9.86
N ARG A 245 -17.65 -16.82 9.99
CA ARG A 245 -17.25 -18.10 9.37
C ARG A 245 -18.03 -19.28 9.91
N LYS A 246 -18.30 -19.29 11.22
CA LYS A 246 -19.12 -20.31 11.87
C LYS A 246 -20.56 -20.30 11.32
N ALA A 247 -21.16 -19.13 11.13
CA ALA A 247 -22.47 -19.00 10.53
C ALA A 247 -22.51 -19.59 9.11
N ILE A 248 -21.53 -19.26 8.24
CA ILE A 248 -21.46 -19.82 6.87
C ILE A 248 -21.28 -21.36 6.90
N ALA A 249 -20.55 -21.90 7.86
CA ALA A 249 -20.30 -23.35 7.93
C ALA A 249 -21.52 -24.17 8.43
N LEU A 250 -22.49 -23.51 9.06
CA LEU A 250 -23.71 -24.15 9.60
C LEU A 250 -24.91 -24.07 8.63
N TYR A 251 -24.79 -23.31 7.55
CA TYR A 251 -25.74 -23.24 6.44
C TYR A 251 -25.30 -24.11 5.26
#